data_e2fca09f3ece74a593dc6f81d3c3b489
#
_entry.id   e2fca09f3ece74a593dc6f81d3c3b489
#
_cell.length_a   1.000
_cell.length_b   1.000
_cell.length_c   1.000
_cell.angle_alpha   90.00
_cell.angle_beta   90.00
_cell.angle_gamma   90.00
#
_symmetry.space_group_name_H-M   'P 1'
#
loop_
_entity.id
_entity.type
_entity.pdbx_description
1 polymer ?
#
loop_
_entity_poly.entity_id
_entity_poly.type
_entity_poly.pdbx_seq_one_letter_code
_entity_poly.pdbx_strand_id
1 'polypeptide(L)'
;MALNIVIIGGHGKVALHLARKASAAGHTVISVIRDPSQNEDISATGAEPRVLSLEEAPASDFTNLFTEAKADVVYFTAGAGGKGGEERTKTVDYQGALKTFDAIDGVSGKKPRLVLVSGLDVGNEDRFPEHYTEEDKRIALHVRKALAEWYKWKYEAEKVLVKRTSFEWIILRPGGLTDTPGTGKADIGRTHLTSTIPREDVATALLHLAIVPSKAAGLAIDMAGGDNSIGSALDAFVEKGVTDWLGQP
;
A
#
# COMPACT_ATOMS: atom_id res chain seq x y z
N MET A 1 14.39 1.39 -16.67
CA MET A 1 13.74 2.63 -17.15
C MET A 1 13.34 3.45 -15.93
N ALA A 2 13.63 4.75 -15.91
CA ALA A 2 13.18 5.61 -14.80
C ALA A 2 11.66 5.76 -14.85
N LEU A 3 11.01 5.72 -13.67
CA LEU A 3 9.58 5.88 -13.50
C LEU A 3 9.28 7.21 -12.79
N ASN A 4 8.10 7.77 -13.05
CA ASN A 4 7.52 8.85 -12.28
C ASN A 4 6.59 8.25 -11.21
N ILE A 5 6.94 8.43 -9.96
CA ILE A 5 6.27 7.82 -8.80
C ILE A 5 5.61 8.89 -7.95
N VAL A 6 4.35 8.70 -7.59
CA VAL A 6 3.66 9.54 -6.60
C VAL A 6 3.31 8.70 -5.38
N ILE A 7 3.67 9.17 -4.19
CA ILE A 7 3.42 8.48 -2.91
C ILE A 7 2.42 9.30 -2.10
N ILE A 8 1.21 8.79 -1.92
CA ILE A 8 0.17 9.39 -1.07
C ILE A 8 0.39 8.94 0.38
N GLY A 9 0.49 9.91 1.29
CA GLY A 9 0.89 9.66 2.69
C GLY A 9 2.41 9.61 2.86
N GLY A 10 3.12 10.49 2.13
CA GLY A 10 4.57 10.47 1.95
C GLY A 10 5.43 10.55 3.21
N HIS A 11 4.90 11.07 4.33
CA HIS A 11 5.65 11.13 5.61
C HIS A 11 5.43 9.89 6.51
N GLY A 12 4.68 8.87 6.04
CA GLY A 12 4.61 7.59 6.73
C GLY A 12 5.97 6.86 6.75
N LYS A 13 6.26 6.11 7.82
CA LYS A 13 7.57 5.43 7.95
C LYS A 13 7.89 4.52 6.76
N VAL A 14 6.93 3.75 6.25
CA VAL A 14 7.11 2.94 5.04
C VAL A 14 7.34 3.83 3.82
N ALA A 15 6.59 4.93 3.70
CA ALA A 15 6.70 5.88 2.58
C ALA A 15 8.08 6.53 2.51
N LEU A 16 8.65 6.92 3.64
CA LEU A 16 10.01 7.52 3.70
C LEU A 16 11.08 6.52 3.25
N HIS A 17 10.97 5.24 3.65
CA HIS A 17 11.86 4.19 3.13
C HIS A 17 11.68 3.98 1.63
N LEU A 18 10.42 3.94 1.15
CA LEU A 18 10.13 3.78 -0.27
C LEU A 18 10.66 4.96 -1.09
N ALA A 19 10.42 6.20 -0.65
CA ALA A 19 10.91 7.40 -1.32
C ALA A 19 12.43 7.38 -1.46
N ARG A 20 13.15 7.07 -0.38
CA ARG A 20 14.63 6.97 -0.39
C ARG A 20 15.12 5.90 -1.35
N LYS A 21 14.53 4.69 -1.30
CA LYS A 21 14.92 3.58 -2.18
C LYS A 21 14.63 3.89 -3.65
N ALA A 22 13.47 4.47 -3.95
CA ALA A 22 13.06 4.82 -5.31
C ALA A 22 13.92 5.95 -5.90
N SER A 23 14.18 7.00 -5.12
CA SER A 23 15.10 8.09 -5.54
C SER A 23 16.51 7.58 -5.78
N ALA A 24 17.03 6.72 -4.90
CA ALA A 24 18.36 6.10 -5.06
C ALA A 24 18.43 5.17 -6.29
N ALA A 25 17.31 4.58 -6.70
CA ALA A 25 17.20 3.78 -7.92
C ALA A 25 17.05 4.63 -9.21
N GLY A 26 17.06 5.95 -9.10
CA GLY A 26 16.97 6.87 -10.23
C GLY A 26 15.56 7.15 -10.74
N HIS A 27 14.53 6.89 -9.92
CA HIS A 27 13.17 7.27 -10.22
C HIS A 27 12.90 8.73 -9.81
N THR A 28 11.97 9.39 -10.50
CA THR A 28 11.42 10.69 -10.06
C THR A 28 10.32 10.42 -9.05
N VAL A 29 10.45 10.97 -7.84
CA VAL A 29 9.51 10.69 -6.74
C VAL A 29 8.89 11.98 -6.24
N ILE A 30 7.56 12.03 -6.20
CA ILE A 30 6.78 13.07 -5.52
C ILE A 30 6.11 12.43 -4.31
N SER A 31 6.37 12.96 -3.12
CA SER A 31 5.74 12.53 -1.87
C SER A 31 4.68 13.54 -1.42
N VAL A 32 3.42 13.09 -1.43
CA VAL A 32 2.27 13.91 -1.03
C VAL A 32 2.12 13.88 0.49
N ILE A 33 2.15 15.05 1.08
CA ILE A 33 2.04 15.30 2.52
C ILE A 33 0.97 16.36 2.79
N ARG A 34 0.43 16.41 4.00
CA ARG A 34 -0.57 17.40 4.39
C ARG A 34 0.01 18.60 5.17
N ASP A 35 1.19 18.42 5.77
CA ASP A 35 1.82 19.39 6.66
C ASP A 35 3.15 19.85 6.04
N PRO A 36 3.29 21.15 5.71
CA PRO A 36 4.52 21.67 5.10
C PRO A 36 5.75 21.56 6.03
N SER A 37 5.57 21.39 7.34
CA SER A 37 6.69 21.13 8.26
C SER A 37 7.43 19.82 7.96
N GLN A 38 6.83 18.92 7.18
CA GLN A 38 7.40 17.63 6.76
C GLN A 38 8.27 17.74 5.49
N ASN A 39 8.34 18.92 4.85
CA ASN A 39 9.06 19.12 3.59
C ASN A 39 10.54 18.69 3.67
N GLU A 40 11.22 19.04 4.75
CA GLU A 40 12.64 18.74 4.94
C GLU A 40 12.90 17.24 5.00
N ASP A 41 12.07 16.50 5.75
CA ASP A 41 12.18 15.04 5.85
C ASP A 41 11.97 14.35 4.49
N ILE A 42 11.01 14.86 3.68
CA ILE A 42 10.79 14.34 2.33
C ILE A 42 11.99 14.65 1.43
N SER A 43 12.45 15.89 1.41
CA SER A 43 13.59 16.30 0.58
C SER A 43 14.86 15.51 0.93
N ALA A 44 15.06 15.17 2.20
CA ALA A 44 16.17 14.33 2.65
C ALA A 44 16.13 12.89 2.09
N THR A 45 14.98 12.44 1.56
CA THR A 45 14.87 11.14 0.85
C THR A 45 15.27 11.23 -0.63
N GLY A 46 15.46 12.43 -1.17
CA GLY A 46 15.64 12.69 -2.60
C GLY A 46 14.31 12.85 -3.36
N ALA A 47 13.17 12.81 -2.68
CA ALA A 47 11.85 13.03 -3.27
C ALA A 47 11.45 14.52 -3.21
N GLU A 48 10.57 14.93 -4.13
CA GLU A 48 9.93 16.24 -4.11
C GLU A 48 8.72 16.22 -3.15
N PRO A 49 8.66 17.10 -2.13
CA PRO A 49 7.46 17.22 -1.30
C PRO A 49 6.34 17.96 -2.07
N ARG A 50 5.13 17.43 -1.99
CA ARG A 50 3.94 18.10 -2.49
C ARG A 50 2.91 18.21 -1.36
N VAL A 51 2.64 19.44 -0.93
CA VAL A 51 1.63 19.70 0.11
C VAL A 51 0.24 19.64 -0.53
N LEU A 52 -0.50 18.58 -0.22
CA LEU A 52 -1.88 18.38 -0.67
C LEU A 52 -2.62 17.50 0.35
N SER A 53 -3.62 18.06 1.02
CA SER A 53 -4.36 17.37 2.08
C SER A 53 -5.30 16.32 1.49
N LEU A 54 -5.07 15.04 1.81
CA LEU A 54 -5.97 13.96 1.43
C LEU A 54 -7.37 14.11 2.06
N GLU A 55 -7.44 14.76 3.23
CA GLU A 55 -8.69 14.98 3.98
C GLU A 55 -9.51 16.12 3.34
N GLU A 56 -8.87 17.19 2.86
CA GLU A 56 -9.53 18.43 2.43
C GLU A 56 -9.64 18.61 0.91
N ALA A 57 -8.59 18.26 0.17
CA ALA A 57 -8.54 18.50 -1.27
C ALA A 57 -9.51 17.58 -2.05
N PRO A 58 -10.13 18.07 -3.14
CA PRO A 58 -10.97 17.24 -4.01
C PRO A 58 -10.15 16.26 -4.83
N ALA A 59 -10.80 15.24 -5.39
CA ALA A 59 -10.15 14.24 -6.26
C ALA A 59 -9.50 14.89 -7.50
N SER A 60 -10.07 15.97 -8.03
CA SER A 60 -9.53 16.72 -9.17
C SER A 60 -8.11 17.22 -8.97
N ASP A 61 -7.75 17.63 -7.75
CA ASP A 61 -6.41 18.14 -7.47
C ASP A 61 -5.38 17.01 -7.53
N PHE A 62 -5.75 15.81 -7.08
CA PHE A 62 -4.93 14.61 -7.24
C PHE A 62 -4.86 14.16 -8.71
N THR A 63 -5.96 14.27 -9.47
CA THR A 63 -5.95 14.02 -10.93
C THR A 63 -4.97 14.94 -11.64
N ASN A 64 -5.00 16.24 -11.31
CA ASN A 64 -4.08 17.22 -11.86
C ASN A 64 -2.63 16.87 -11.50
N LEU A 65 -2.37 16.54 -10.23
CA LEU A 65 -1.04 16.12 -9.79
C LEU A 65 -0.54 14.90 -10.57
N PHE A 66 -1.35 13.84 -10.71
CA PHE A 66 -0.95 12.62 -11.42
C PHE A 66 -0.70 12.88 -12.91
N THR A 67 -1.48 13.79 -13.51
CA THR A 67 -1.34 14.18 -14.91
C THR A 67 -0.07 15.02 -15.14
N GLU A 68 0.18 16.03 -14.30
CA GLU A 68 1.35 16.90 -14.35
C GLU A 68 2.65 16.12 -14.13
N ALA A 69 2.65 15.23 -13.13
CA ALA A 69 3.76 14.34 -12.83
C ALA A 69 3.98 13.28 -13.91
N LYS A 70 3.04 13.09 -14.85
CA LYS A 70 3.02 11.94 -15.78
C LYS A 70 3.26 10.64 -15.03
N ALA A 71 2.54 10.45 -13.94
CA ALA A 71 2.74 9.36 -13.01
C ALA A 71 2.64 8.00 -13.71
N ASP A 72 3.65 7.14 -13.54
CA ASP A 72 3.61 5.74 -13.94
C ASP A 72 3.02 4.86 -12.84
N VAL A 73 3.32 5.20 -11.57
CA VAL A 73 2.86 4.47 -10.39
C VAL A 73 2.42 5.45 -9.31
N VAL A 74 1.27 5.16 -8.71
CA VAL A 74 0.77 5.82 -7.51
C VAL A 74 0.77 4.81 -6.36
N TYR A 75 1.42 5.13 -5.26
CA TYR A 75 1.35 4.38 -4.02
C TYR A 75 0.38 5.04 -3.06
N PHE A 76 -0.57 4.28 -2.54
CA PHE A 76 -1.40 4.70 -1.43
C PHE A 76 -0.86 4.06 -0.14
N THR A 77 -0.09 4.84 0.61
CA THR A 77 0.53 4.44 1.88
C THR A 77 -0.06 5.19 3.07
N ALA A 78 -1.10 6.02 2.83
CA ALA A 78 -1.74 6.81 3.86
C ALA A 78 -2.54 5.93 4.82
N GLY A 79 -2.59 6.37 6.06
CA GLY A 79 -3.40 5.80 7.12
C GLY A 79 -3.47 6.76 8.30
N ALA A 80 -4.55 6.70 9.08
CA ALA A 80 -4.73 7.54 10.27
C ALA A 80 -3.72 7.25 11.38
N GLY A 81 -3.08 6.05 11.35
CA GLY A 81 -2.07 5.66 12.31
C GLY A 81 -2.57 5.55 13.74
N GLY A 82 -3.86 5.25 13.94
CA GLY A 82 -4.51 5.20 15.25
C GLY A 82 -4.72 6.56 15.92
N LYS A 83 -4.49 7.67 15.18
CA LYS A 83 -4.67 9.03 15.70
C LYS A 83 -5.98 9.63 15.17
N GLY A 84 -6.74 10.30 16.05
CA GLY A 84 -7.97 11.00 15.68
C GLY A 84 -9.23 10.14 15.65
N GLY A 85 -9.17 8.93 16.21
CA GLY A 85 -10.35 8.07 16.39
C GLY A 85 -10.90 7.43 15.11
N GLU A 86 -12.09 6.86 15.23
CA GLU A 86 -12.79 6.13 14.17
C GLU A 86 -13.07 6.98 12.94
N GLU A 87 -13.62 8.19 13.13
CA GLU A 87 -13.97 9.11 12.03
C GLU A 87 -12.75 9.43 11.16
N ARG A 88 -11.60 9.63 11.77
CA ARG A 88 -10.40 9.92 10.99
C ARG A 88 -9.87 8.68 10.28
N THR A 89 -9.99 7.50 10.86
CA THR A 89 -9.67 6.24 10.18
C THR A 89 -10.55 6.09 8.94
N LYS A 90 -11.86 6.32 9.04
CA LYS A 90 -12.76 6.34 7.90
C LYS A 90 -12.36 7.37 6.84
N THR A 91 -12.07 8.60 7.28
CA THR A 91 -11.72 9.69 6.35
C THR A 91 -10.42 9.42 5.59
N VAL A 92 -9.38 8.95 6.27
CA VAL A 92 -8.05 8.76 5.65
C VAL A 92 -7.96 7.41 4.96
N ASP A 93 -8.26 6.30 5.66
CA ASP A 93 -8.01 4.95 5.16
C ASP A 93 -9.04 4.49 4.12
N TYR A 94 -10.28 4.98 4.21
CA TYR A 94 -11.36 4.64 3.27
C TYR A 94 -11.62 5.76 2.26
N GLN A 95 -12.14 6.91 2.70
CA GLN A 95 -12.52 8.00 1.79
C GLN A 95 -11.32 8.55 1.02
N GLY A 96 -10.14 8.63 1.67
CA GLY A 96 -8.90 9.02 1.02
C GLY A 96 -8.44 8.02 -0.03
N ALA A 97 -8.62 6.71 0.22
CA ALA A 97 -8.35 5.69 -0.78
C ALA A 97 -9.30 5.81 -1.98
N LEU A 98 -10.61 5.93 -1.75
CA LEU A 98 -11.60 6.12 -2.81
C LEU A 98 -11.30 7.38 -3.64
N LYS A 99 -10.98 8.50 -2.97
CA LYS A 99 -10.56 9.74 -3.63
C LYS A 99 -9.36 9.53 -4.56
N THR A 100 -8.38 8.73 -4.12
CA THR A 100 -7.22 8.39 -4.94
C THR A 100 -7.60 7.53 -6.15
N PHE A 101 -8.51 6.57 -5.98
CA PHE A 101 -9.03 5.74 -7.09
C PHE A 101 -9.75 6.61 -8.12
N ASP A 102 -10.65 7.49 -7.67
CA ASP A 102 -11.38 8.43 -8.52
C ASP A 102 -10.43 9.40 -9.25
N ALA A 103 -9.38 9.83 -8.57
CA ALA A 103 -8.36 10.67 -9.17
C ALA A 103 -7.60 9.96 -10.30
N ILE A 104 -7.25 8.68 -10.13
CA ILE A 104 -6.63 7.87 -11.19
C ILE A 104 -7.63 7.66 -12.35
N ASP A 105 -8.90 7.41 -12.05
CA ASP A 105 -9.94 7.31 -13.08
C ASP A 105 -10.06 8.59 -13.90
N GLY A 106 -9.85 9.75 -13.29
CA GLY A 106 -9.89 11.06 -13.95
C GLY A 106 -8.69 11.36 -14.87
N VAL A 107 -7.58 10.60 -14.77
CA VAL A 107 -6.41 10.80 -15.66
C VAL A 107 -6.76 10.40 -17.08
N SER A 108 -6.52 11.32 -18.03
CA SER A 108 -6.71 11.06 -19.46
C SER A 108 -5.53 10.28 -20.05
N GLY A 109 -5.81 9.37 -20.98
CA GLY A 109 -4.77 8.56 -21.63
C GLY A 109 -4.27 7.40 -20.75
N LYS A 110 -2.95 7.19 -20.70
CA LYS A 110 -2.35 6.12 -19.87
C LYS A 110 -2.51 6.48 -18.40
N LYS A 111 -3.23 5.66 -17.68
CA LYS A 111 -3.42 5.80 -16.24
C LYS A 111 -2.26 5.18 -15.47
N PRO A 112 -1.86 5.76 -14.31
CA PRO A 112 -0.85 5.15 -13.46
C PRO A 112 -1.36 3.84 -12.86
N ARG A 113 -0.44 2.90 -12.60
CA ARG A 113 -0.71 1.75 -11.75
C ARG A 113 -0.88 2.19 -10.30
N LEU A 114 -1.88 1.68 -9.62
CA LEU A 114 -2.04 1.86 -8.17
C LEU A 114 -1.42 0.68 -7.42
N VAL A 115 -0.62 0.98 -6.40
CA VAL A 115 -0.22 0.00 -5.37
C VAL A 115 -0.79 0.47 -4.03
N LEU A 116 -1.81 -0.25 -3.54
CA LEU A 116 -2.45 0.02 -2.25
C LEU A 116 -1.73 -0.74 -1.14
N VAL A 117 -1.31 -0.04 -0.08
CA VAL A 117 -0.84 -0.68 1.15
C VAL A 117 -2.03 -0.89 2.09
N SER A 118 -2.34 -2.14 2.31
CA SER A 118 -3.37 -2.60 3.24
C SER A 118 -2.74 -3.34 4.43
N GLY A 119 -3.28 -4.44 4.87
CA GLY A 119 -2.72 -5.26 5.93
C GLY A 119 -3.10 -6.73 5.82
N LEU A 120 -2.24 -7.55 6.36
CA LEU A 120 -2.47 -8.99 6.45
C LEU A 120 -3.76 -9.26 7.26
N ASP A 121 -4.53 -10.26 6.85
CA ASP A 121 -5.81 -10.63 7.47
C ASP A 121 -6.96 -9.62 7.26
N VAL A 122 -6.77 -8.56 6.45
CA VAL A 122 -7.89 -7.69 6.04
C VAL A 122 -8.84 -8.49 5.16
N GLY A 123 -10.10 -8.63 5.59
CA GLY A 123 -11.07 -9.47 4.90
C GLY A 123 -12.39 -9.59 5.65
N ASN A 124 -13.19 -10.60 5.31
CA ASN A 124 -14.43 -10.89 5.99
C ASN A 124 -14.15 -11.39 7.42
N GLU A 125 -14.65 -10.68 8.43
CA GLU A 125 -14.43 -10.98 9.85
C GLU A 125 -14.96 -12.37 10.28
N ASP A 126 -15.97 -12.88 9.58
CA ASP A 126 -16.59 -14.18 9.87
C ASP A 126 -15.79 -15.37 9.32
N ARG A 127 -14.69 -15.12 8.62
CA ARG A 127 -13.92 -16.17 7.96
C ARG A 127 -12.43 -16.06 8.30
N PHE A 128 -11.81 -17.24 8.34
CA PHE A 128 -10.36 -17.36 8.36
C PHE A 128 -9.89 -18.01 7.04
N PRO A 129 -8.73 -17.59 6.51
CA PRO A 129 -8.08 -18.31 5.43
C PRO A 129 -7.85 -19.78 5.80
N GLU A 130 -8.03 -20.70 4.83
CA GLU A 130 -7.92 -22.14 5.07
C GLU A 130 -6.54 -22.57 5.61
N HIS A 131 -5.49 -21.84 5.26
CA HIS A 131 -4.12 -22.12 5.70
C HIS A 131 -3.81 -21.65 7.12
N TYR A 132 -4.73 -20.89 7.78
CA TYR A 132 -4.49 -20.41 9.13
C TYR A 132 -4.48 -21.54 10.15
N THR A 133 -3.41 -21.55 10.95
CA THR A 133 -3.30 -22.40 12.14
C THR A 133 -4.20 -21.88 13.27
N GLU A 134 -4.37 -22.66 14.34
CA GLU A 134 -5.10 -22.19 15.54
C GLU A 134 -4.42 -20.98 16.18
N GLU A 135 -3.09 -20.89 16.08
CA GLU A 135 -2.33 -19.72 16.56
C GLU A 135 -2.63 -18.47 15.70
N ASP A 136 -2.68 -18.60 14.36
CA ASP A 136 -3.08 -17.50 13.49
C ASP A 136 -4.49 -17.01 13.81
N LYS A 137 -5.44 -17.91 14.01
CA LYS A 137 -6.81 -17.55 14.37
C LYS A 137 -6.88 -16.82 15.71
N ARG A 138 -6.10 -17.27 16.70
CA ARG A 138 -6.01 -16.61 18.00
C ARG A 138 -5.46 -15.18 17.88
N ILE A 139 -4.39 -15.01 17.08
CA ILE A 139 -3.80 -13.70 16.79
C ILE A 139 -4.81 -12.83 16.04
N ALA A 140 -5.44 -13.35 14.98
CA ALA A 140 -6.43 -12.64 14.19
C ALA A 140 -7.57 -12.09 15.04
N LEU A 141 -8.19 -12.93 15.90
CA LEU A 141 -9.27 -12.48 16.77
C LEU A 141 -8.84 -11.36 17.72
N HIS A 142 -7.62 -11.45 18.27
CA HIS A 142 -7.09 -10.42 19.15
C HIS A 142 -6.86 -9.09 18.40
N VAL A 143 -6.22 -9.16 17.23
CA VAL A 143 -5.85 -7.96 16.46
C VAL A 143 -7.08 -7.32 15.80
N ARG A 144 -8.01 -8.13 15.23
CA ARG A 144 -9.28 -7.65 14.68
C ARG A 144 -10.08 -6.88 15.73
N LYS A 145 -10.16 -7.39 16.97
CA LYS A 145 -10.81 -6.70 18.08
C LYS A 145 -10.11 -5.39 18.45
N ALA A 146 -8.80 -5.40 18.52
CA ALA A 146 -7.99 -4.22 18.91
C ALA A 146 -8.01 -3.10 17.85
N LEU A 147 -8.14 -3.45 16.57
CA LEU A 147 -8.07 -2.55 15.42
C LEU A 147 -9.34 -2.63 14.55
N ALA A 148 -10.52 -2.88 15.15
CA ALA A 148 -11.76 -3.19 14.44
C ALA A 148 -12.08 -2.16 13.34
N GLU A 149 -12.05 -0.86 13.66
CA GLU A 149 -12.34 0.18 12.68
C GLU A 149 -11.31 0.25 11.55
N TRP A 150 -10.03 -0.02 11.86
CA TRP A 150 -9.00 -0.05 10.83
C TRP A 150 -9.21 -1.21 9.85
N TYR A 151 -9.47 -2.42 10.35
CA TYR A 151 -9.79 -3.59 9.53
C TYR A 151 -11.02 -3.35 8.66
N LYS A 152 -12.10 -2.85 9.25
CA LYS A 152 -13.35 -2.51 8.57
C LYS A 152 -13.11 -1.57 7.39
N TRP A 153 -12.45 -0.42 7.63
CA TRP A 153 -12.28 0.59 6.59
C TRP A 153 -11.26 0.21 5.53
N LYS A 154 -10.22 -0.55 5.89
CA LYS A 154 -9.32 -1.16 4.90
C LYS A 154 -10.06 -2.14 4.01
N TYR A 155 -10.86 -3.04 4.58
CA TYR A 155 -11.65 -4.01 3.81
C TYR A 155 -12.67 -3.33 2.89
N GLU A 156 -13.39 -2.30 3.38
CA GLU A 156 -14.30 -1.51 2.54
C GLU A 156 -13.57 -0.85 1.36
N ALA A 157 -12.38 -0.31 1.56
CA ALA A 157 -11.57 0.24 0.48
C ALA A 157 -11.17 -0.83 -0.54
N GLU A 158 -10.71 -2.00 -0.09
CA GLU A 158 -10.35 -3.11 -0.97
C GLU A 158 -11.55 -3.58 -1.80
N LYS A 159 -12.75 -3.73 -1.19
CA LYS A 159 -13.99 -4.11 -1.91
C LYS A 159 -14.37 -3.15 -3.04
N VAL A 160 -14.06 -1.87 -2.89
CA VAL A 160 -14.26 -0.89 -3.97
C VAL A 160 -13.18 -1.02 -5.03
N LEU A 161 -11.91 -1.19 -4.60
CA LEU A 161 -10.78 -1.27 -5.54
C LEU A 161 -10.87 -2.48 -6.46
N VAL A 162 -11.21 -3.66 -5.93
CA VAL A 162 -11.25 -4.91 -6.73
C VAL A 162 -12.30 -4.88 -7.85
N LYS A 163 -13.24 -3.93 -7.82
CA LYS A 163 -14.24 -3.69 -8.87
C LYS A 163 -13.77 -2.71 -9.94
N ARG A 164 -12.63 -2.04 -9.75
CA ARG A 164 -12.09 -1.08 -10.72
C ARG A 164 -11.38 -1.82 -11.86
N THR A 165 -11.71 -1.47 -13.08
CA THR A 165 -11.16 -2.09 -14.29
C THR A 165 -10.49 -1.08 -15.22
N SER A 166 -10.55 0.21 -14.90
CA SER A 166 -10.06 1.29 -15.76
C SER A 166 -8.55 1.52 -15.65
N PHE A 167 -7.90 1.00 -14.59
CA PHE A 167 -6.47 1.07 -14.34
C PHE A 167 -5.95 -0.20 -13.67
N GLU A 168 -4.64 -0.44 -13.76
CA GLU A 168 -3.99 -1.55 -13.08
C GLU A 168 -3.85 -1.25 -11.58
N TRP A 169 -4.18 -2.22 -10.73
CA TRP A 169 -3.98 -2.12 -9.29
C TRP A 169 -3.37 -3.39 -8.71
N ILE A 170 -2.61 -3.21 -7.61
CA ILE A 170 -2.06 -4.27 -6.77
C ILE A 170 -2.34 -3.88 -5.31
N ILE A 171 -2.68 -4.84 -4.47
CA ILE A 171 -2.82 -4.65 -3.02
C ILE A 171 -1.67 -5.39 -2.34
N LEU A 172 -0.82 -4.68 -1.59
CA LEU A 172 0.17 -5.30 -0.71
C LEU A 172 -0.36 -5.31 0.72
N ARG A 173 -0.36 -6.47 1.36
CA ARG A 173 -0.89 -6.71 2.70
C ARG A 173 0.22 -7.15 3.65
N PRO A 174 0.99 -6.22 4.21
CA PRO A 174 2.04 -6.57 5.18
C PRO A 174 1.44 -6.97 6.54
N GLY A 175 2.11 -7.88 7.22
CA GLY A 175 1.87 -8.25 8.61
C GLY A 175 2.30 -7.17 9.61
N GLY A 176 2.46 -7.54 10.87
CA GLY A 176 2.87 -6.63 11.93
C GLY A 176 4.20 -5.94 11.62
N LEU A 177 4.21 -4.60 11.62
CA LEU A 177 5.36 -3.78 11.18
C LEU A 177 6.33 -3.47 12.31
N THR A 178 7.64 -3.65 12.06
CA THR A 178 8.72 -3.23 12.99
C THR A 178 9.56 -2.10 12.42
N ASP A 179 10.33 -1.43 13.30
CA ASP A 179 11.33 -0.43 12.92
C ASP A 179 12.77 -1.02 12.95
N THR A 180 12.90 -2.34 12.97
CA THR A 180 14.20 -3.00 12.83
C THR A 180 14.75 -2.81 11.41
N PRO A 181 16.08 -2.90 11.22
CA PRO A 181 16.67 -2.87 9.89
C PRO A 181 16.08 -3.93 8.97
N GLY A 182 15.95 -3.60 7.69
CA GLY A 182 15.48 -4.53 6.68
C GLY A 182 16.43 -5.71 6.50
N THR A 183 15.88 -6.87 6.21
CA THR A 183 16.60 -8.12 5.97
C THR A 183 16.73 -8.46 4.49
N GLY A 184 15.91 -7.82 3.64
CA GLY A 184 15.75 -8.16 2.23
C GLY A 184 14.97 -9.46 2.00
N LYS A 185 14.35 -10.01 3.07
CA LYS A 185 13.67 -11.31 3.04
C LYS A 185 12.23 -11.20 3.53
N ALA A 186 11.35 -12.03 2.96
CA ALA A 186 9.95 -12.13 3.35
C ALA A 186 9.33 -13.45 2.86
N ASP A 187 8.26 -13.85 3.50
CA ASP A 187 7.31 -14.81 2.95
C ASP A 187 6.18 -14.06 2.24
N ILE A 188 5.84 -14.50 1.03
CA ILE A 188 4.88 -13.87 0.13
C ILE A 188 3.77 -14.85 -0.23
N GLY A 189 2.52 -14.41 -0.08
CA GLY A 189 1.32 -15.19 -0.37
C GLY A 189 0.99 -16.20 0.72
N ARG A 190 -0.27 -16.29 1.13
CA ARG A 190 -0.78 -17.22 2.16
C ARG A 190 0.12 -17.34 3.39
N THR A 191 0.60 -16.20 3.88
CA THR A 191 1.52 -16.12 5.02
C THR A 191 0.78 -16.30 6.35
N HIS A 192 1.56 -16.46 7.44
CA HIS A 192 1.07 -16.58 8.80
C HIS A 192 1.19 -15.28 9.58
N LEU A 193 0.31 -15.08 10.59
CA LEU A 193 0.28 -13.88 11.43
C LEU A 193 1.39 -13.85 12.50
N THR A 194 2.11 -14.93 12.67
CA THR A 194 3.12 -15.11 13.71
C THR A 194 4.39 -14.30 13.49
N SER A 195 4.67 -13.90 12.24
CA SER A 195 5.89 -13.18 11.87
C SER A 195 5.62 -11.70 11.64
N THR A 196 6.45 -10.83 12.21
CA THR A 196 6.49 -9.39 11.93
C THR A 196 7.45 -9.10 10.79
N ILE A 197 7.30 -7.92 10.15
CA ILE A 197 8.14 -7.51 9.03
C ILE A 197 8.69 -6.09 9.20
N PRO A 198 9.98 -5.84 8.91
CA PRO A 198 10.54 -4.50 8.88
C PRO A 198 9.84 -3.60 7.85
N ARG A 199 9.56 -2.36 8.22
CA ARG A 199 9.00 -1.35 7.29
C ARG A 199 9.90 -1.12 6.08
N GLU A 200 11.19 -1.27 6.25
CA GLU A 200 12.17 -1.18 5.18
C GLU A 200 11.99 -2.31 4.14
N ASP A 201 11.67 -3.53 4.58
CA ASP A 201 11.40 -4.68 3.69
C ASP A 201 10.08 -4.51 2.96
N VAL A 202 9.05 -3.95 3.61
CA VAL A 202 7.81 -3.56 2.93
C VAL A 202 8.08 -2.52 1.83
N ALA A 203 8.93 -1.52 2.11
CA ALA A 203 9.32 -0.54 1.10
C ALA A 203 10.11 -1.16 -0.06
N THR A 204 10.94 -2.18 0.21
CA THR A 204 11.64 -2.95 -0.82
C THR A 204 10.65 -3.70 -1.72
N ALA A 205 9.64 -4.34 -1.13
CA ALA A 205 8.57 -5.00 -1.88
C ALA A 205 7.78 -4.00 -2.73
N LEU A 206 7.39 -2.86 -2.16
CA LEU A 206 6.68 -1.81 -2.90
C LEU A 206 7.48 -1.34 -4.12
N LEU A 207 8.77 -1.08 -3.96
CA LEU A 207 9.62 -0.67 -5.08
C LEU A 207 9.67 -1.76 -6.17
N HIS A 208 9.78 -3.04 -5.79
CA HIS A 208 9.75 -4.14 -6.74
C HIS A 208 8.42 -4.19 -7.52
N LEU A 209 7.29 -3.95 -6.84
CA LEU A 209 5.96 -3.92 -7.46
C LEU A 209 5.75 -2.77 -8.46
N ALA A 210 6.62 -1.74 -8.49
CA ALA A 210 6.58 -0.72 -9.51
C ALA A 210 6.88 -1.26 -10.92
N ILE A 211 7.73 -2.28 -11.01
CA ILE A 211 8.30 -2.78 -12.27
C ILE A 211 7.80 -4.15 -12.68
N VAL A 212 6.99 -4.82 -11.85
CA VAL A 212 6.41 -6.13 -12.21
C VAL A 212 5.52 -6.02 -13.45
N PRO A 213 5.42 -7.08 -14.26
CA PRO A 213 4.59 -7.09 -15.46
C PRO A 213 3.11 -6.88 -15.16
N SER A 214 2.33 -6.46 -16.18
CA SER A 214 0.87 -6.21 -16.05
C SER A 214 0.07 -7.43 -15.57
N LYS A 215 0.59 -8.64 -15.69
CA LYS A 215 -0.05 -9.83 -15.11
C LYS A 215 -0.17 -9.81 -13.57
N ALA A 216 0.56 -8.90 -12.90
CA ALA A 216 0.39 -8.63 -11.48
C ALA A 216 -0.86 -7.79 -11.16
N ALA A 217 -1.48 -7.16 -12.16
CA ALA A 217 -2.69 -6.38 -11.97
C ALA A 217 -3.84 -7.26 -11.46
N GLY A 218 -4.58 -6.76 -10.48
CA GLY A 218 -5.67 -7.49 -9.85
C GLY A 218 -5.26 -8.45 -8.73
N LEU A 219 -3.98 -8.47 -8.33
CA LEU A 219 -3.51 -9.33 -7.25
C LEU A 219 -3.51 -8.59 -5.91
N ALA A 220 -4.03 -9.24 -4.88
CA ALA A 220 -3.72 -8.95 -3.49
C ALA A 220 -2.63 -9.92 -3.02
N ILE A 221 -1.64 -9.42 -2.30
CA ILE A 221 -0.40 -10.12 -1.96
C ILE A 221 -0.17 -10.00 -0.47
N ASP A 222 -0.29 -11.11 0.24
CA ASP A 222 0.05 -11.18 1.66
C ASP A 222 1.58 -11.24 1.83
N MET A 223 2.09 -10.56 2.88
CA MET A 223 3.53 -10.46 3.13
C MET A 223 3.81 -10.47 4.63
N ALA A 224 4.70 -11.35 5.07
CA ALA A 224 5.19 -11.39 6.44
C ALA A 224 6.73 -11.58 6.46
N GLY A 225 7.35 -11.46 7.63
CA GLY A 225 8.77 -11.80 7.79
C GLY A 225 9.01 -13.26 7.46
N GLY A 226 10.09 -13.54 6.74
CA GLY A 226 10.44 -14.88 6.27
C GLY A 226 11.89 -14.97 5.79
N ASP A 227 12.22 -16.04 5.09
CA ASP A 227 13.59 -16.34 4.69
C ASP A 227 13.84 -16.22 3.17
N ASN A 228 12.78 -15.98 2.38
CA ASN A 228 12.89 -15.88 0.93
C ASN A 228 13.32 -14.47 0.49
N SER A 229 14.16 -14.35 -0.55
CA SER A 229 14.45 -13.04 -1.15
C SER A 229 13.15 -12.37 -1.64
N ILE A 230 12.90 -11.13 -1.24
CA ILE A 230 11.66 -10.39 -1.52
C ILE A 230 11.37 -10.36 -3.03
N GLY A 231 12.34 -9.97 -3.85
CA GLY A 231 12.15 -9.87 -5.30
C GLY A 231 11.77 -11.22 -5.91
N SER A 232 12.55 -12.26 -5.63
CA SER A 232 12.30 -13.61 -6.16
C SER A 232 10.96 -14.20 -5.70
N ALA A 233 10.57 -13.95 -4.44
CA ALA A 233 9.29 -14.42 -3.90
C ALA A 233 8.10 -13.69 -4.56
N LEU A 234 8.21 -12.38 -4.79
CA LEU A 234 7.21 -11.60 -5.52
C LEU A 234 7.09 -12.05 -6.98
N ASP A 235 8.21 -12.25 -7.68
CA ASP A 235 8.20 -12.73 -9.05
C ASP A 235 7.52 -14.11 -9.17
N ALA A 236 7.82 -15.02 -8.26
CA ALA A 236 7.19 -16.33 -8.20
C ALA A 236 5.69 -16.25 -7.90
N PHE A 237 5.27 -15.34 -7.02
CA PHE A 237 3.86 -15.10 -6.71
C PHE A 237 3.10 -14.55 -7.93
N VAL A 238 3.67 -13.53 -8.58
CA VAL A 238 3.11 -12.94 -9.80
C VAL A 238 3.04 -13.97 -10.93
N GLU A 239 4.02 -14.87 -11.03
CA GLU A 239 4.02 -15.93 -12.04
C GLU A 239 2.87 -16.92 -11.83
N LYS A 240 2.56 -17.27 -10.59
CA LYS A 240 1.41 -18.13 -10.24
C LYS A 240 0.08 -17.45 -10.58
N GLY A 241 -0.02 -16.11 -10.47
CA GLY A 241 -1.21 -15.34 -10.77
C GLY A 241 -2.42 -15.63 -9.86
N VAL A 242 -2.19 -16.14 -8.65
CA VAL A 242 -3.24 -16.47 -7.67
C VAL A 242 -3.27 -15.40 -6.59
N THR A 243 -4.38 -14.68 -6.52
CA THR A 243 -4.57 -13.63 -5.51
C THR A 243 -4.82 -14.20 -4.12
N ASP A 244 -4.35 -13.48 -3.09
CA ASP A 244 -4.71 -13.75 -1.69
C ASP A 244 -6.02 -13.04 -1.28
N TRP A 245 -6.67 -12.34 -2.20
CA TRP A 245 -8.00 -11.77 -1.97
C TRP A 245 -9.03 -12.88 -1.79
N LEU A 246 -9.60 -12.96 -0.58
CA LEU A 246 -10.62 -13.93 -0.22
C LEU A 246 -12.02 -13.29 -0.06
N GLY A 247 -12.14 -12.01 -0.36
CA GLY A 247 -13.41 -11.30 -0.35
C GLY A 247 -14.36 -11.82 -1.43
N GLN A 248 -15.67 -11.75 -1.17
CA GLN A 248 -16.65 -11.90 -2.24
C GLN A 248 -16.76 -10.58 -2.99
N PRO A 249 -16.87 -10.61 -4.33
CA PRO A 249 -17.04 -9.41 -5.14
C PRO A 249 -18.35 -8.69 -4.83
#